data_94e430baf8f3be1b7ce45cb44f141498
#
_entry.id   94e430baf8f3be1b7ce45cb44f141498
#
_cell.length_a   1.000
_cell.length_b   1.000
_cell.length_c   1.000
_cell.angle_alpha   90.00
_cell.angle_beta   90.00
_cell.angle_gamma   90.00
#
_symmetry.space_group_name_H-M   'P 1'
#
loop_
_entity.id
_entity.type
_entity.pdbx_description
1 polymer ?
#
loop_
_entity_poly.entity_id
_entity_poly.type
_entity_poly.pdbx_seq_one_letter_code
_entity_poly.pdbx_strand_id
1 'polypeptide(L)'
;LETDRMIDSWNRLLQNVLPNEPNLIVLPEICDQYYNYPVPRRHEYYEVRGNRVRDFFMEKAYKNSCHIAYSAVRKMDDGTFRNSTQIINPRGEIVGIYNKNHPTIGETEEDNILPGKDAKVISCDFGKVACAICFDLNFDPLWEKYKPQSPDIILFSSAYHGGLMQNYRAYRLRSYFIGSIIDLENTVINPVGQTIAKSTNYFGYVTHDINLDYK
;
A
#
# COMPACT_ATOMS: atom_id res chain seq x y z
N LEU A 1 21.88 -6.49 -9.39
CA LEU A 1 22.10 -7.48 -8.33
C LEU A 1 21.20 -7.26 -7.10
N GLU A 2 21.15 -6.04 -6.53
CA GLU A 2 20.29 -5.77 -5.37
C GLU A 2 18.81 -5.78 -5.78
N THR A 3 18.47 -5.11 -6.85
CA THR A 3 17.12 -5.11 -7.41
C THR A 3 16.66 -6.51 -7.80
N ASP A 4 17.56 -7.37 -8.32
CA ASP A 4 17.22 -8.76 -8.66
C ASP A 4 16.89 -9.56 -7.40
N ARG A 5 17.65 -9.39 -6.32
CA ARG A 5 17.35 -10.02 -5.03
C ARG A 5 16.00 -9.59 -4.46
N MET A 6 15.66 -8.31 -4.61
CA MET A 6 14.36 -7.78 -4.19
C MET A 6 13.23 -8.44 -4.99
N ILE A 7 13.37 -8.50 -6.32
CA ILE A 7 12.41 -9.16 -7.20
C ILE A 7 12.28 -10.65 -6.86
N ASP A 8 13.38 -11.36 -6.66
CA ASP A 8 13.37 -12.78 -6.28
C ASP A 8 12.68 -13.00 -4.92
N SER A 9 12.91 -12.10 -3.96
CA SER A 9 12.25 -12.15 -2.66
C SER A 9 10.74 -11.99 -2.80
N TRP A 10 10.28 -10.98 -3.51
CA TRP A 10 8.85 -10.76 -3.76
C TRP A 10 8.23 -11.90 -4.58
N ASN A 11 8.97 -12.43 -5.55
CA ASN A 11 8.48 -13.58 -6.32
C ASN A 11 8.20 -14.81 -5.43
N ARG A 12 9.06 -15.05 -4.41
CA ARG A 12 8.82 -16.12 -3.43
C ARG A 12 7.64 -15.80 -2.50
N LEU A 13 7.56 -14.57 -1.99
CA LEU A 13 6.47 -14.16 -1.08
C LEU A 13 5.09 -14.24 -1.75
N LEU A 14 4.98 -13.84 -3.00
CA LEU A 14 3.73 -13.90 -3.76
C LEU A 14 3.22 -15.35 -3.93
N GLN A 15 4.09 -16.37 -3.91
CA GLN A 15 3.65 -17.76 -3.99
C GLN A 15 2.75 -18.18 -2.80
N ASN A 16 2.78 -17.45 -1.70
CA ASN A 16 1.91 -17.71 -0.55
C ASN A 16 0.46 -17.26 -0.78
N VAL A 17 0.22 -16.29 -1.64
CA VAL A 17 -1.11 -15.68 -1.84
C VAL A 17 -1.70 -15.95 -3.23
N LEU A 18 -0.87 -16.07 -4.27
CA LEU A 18 -1.33 -16.28 -5.64
C LEU A 18 -2.17 -17.57 -5.84
N PRO A 19 -1.92 -18.69 -5.14
CA PRO A 19 -2.78 -19.87 -5.25
C PRO A 19 -4.25 -19.67 -4.82
N ASN A 20 -4.54 -18.58 -4.08
CA ASN A 20 -5.90 -18.20 -3.70
C ASN A 20 -6.60 -17.32 -4.78
N GLU A 21 -5.97 -17.12 -5.94
CA GLU A 21 -6.50 -16.31 -7.06
C GLU A 21 -7.04 -14.93 -6.60
N PRO A 22 -6.24 -14.12 -5.88
CA PRO A 22 -6.73 -12.88 -5.30
C PRO A 22 -7.12 -11.87 -6.38
N ASN A 23 -8.21 -11.12 -6.15
CA ASN A 23 -8.58 -9.99 -7.01
C ASN A 23 -7.74 -8.74 -6.71
N LEU A 24 -7.23 -8.62 -5.47
CA LEU A 24 -6.42 -7.50 -5.00
C LEU A 24 -5.32 -8.00 -4.05
N ILE A 25 -4.09 -7.54 -4.28
CA ILE A 25 -2.95 -7.74 -3.37
C ILE A 25 -2.53 -6.37 -2.85
N VAL A 26 -2.39 -6.23 -1.54
CA VAL A 26 -1.93 -4.99 -0.89
C VAL A 26 -0.55 -5.22 -0.30
N LEU A 27 0.44 -4.44 -0.76
CA LEU A 27 1.81 -4.53 -0.27
C LEU A 27 2.06 -3.49 0.84
N PRO A 28 2.99 -3.76 1.76
CA PRO A 28 3.30 -2.83 2.83
C PRO A 28 4.02 -1.57 2.32
N GLU A 29 4.16 -0.58 3.21
CA GLU A 29 4.85 0.68 2.93
C GLU A 29 6.28 0.44 2.47
N ILE A 30 6.72 1.16 1.41
CA ILE A 30 8.09 1.12 0.87
C ILE A 30 8.59 -0.33 0.74
N CYS A 31 7.75 -1.19 0.18
CA CYS A 31 7.92 -2.64 0.19
C CYS A 31 9.16 -3.13 -0.58
N ASP A 32 9.81 -2.27 -1.34
CA ASP A 32 11.00 -2.58 -2.13
C ASP A 32 12.27 -1.89 -1.63
N GLN A 33 12.28 -1.39 -0.39
CA GLN A 33 13.43 -0.77 0.24
C GLN A 33 14.17 -1.74 1.17
N TYR A 34 15.48 -1.60 1.23
CA TYR A 34 16.33 -2.24 2.24
C TYR A 34 16.40 -1.35 3.48
N TYR A 35 15.74 -1.75 4.56
CA TYR A 35 15.60 -0.93 5.79
C TYR A 35 16.92 -0.63 6.50
N ASN A 36 17.92 -1.50 6.34
CA ASN A 36 19.23 -1.32 6.92
C ASN A 36 20.15 -0.36 6.14
N TYR A 37 19.66 0.19 5.02
CA TYR A 37 20.45 1.17 4.28
C TYR A 37 20.38 2.56 4.92
N PRO A 38 21.52 3.24 5.14
CA PRO A 38 21.53 4.65 5.49
C PRO A 38 21.00 5.50 4.34
N VAL A 39 20.52 6.73 4.64
CA VAL A 39 19.86 7.60 3.66
C VAL A 39 20.60 7.75 2.33
N PRO A 40 21.92 8.05 2.29
CA PRO A 40 22.62 8.17 1.00
C PRO A 40 22.54 6.88 0.17
N ARG A 41 22.64 5.73 0.83
CA ARG A 41 22.56 4.43 0.17
C ARG A 41 21.15 4.11 -0.33
N ARG A 42 20.10 4.59 0.36
CA ARG A 42 18.70 4.46 -0.12
C ARG A 42 18.52 5.22 -1.43
N HIS A 43 19.01 6.46 -1.50
CA HIS A 43 18.91 7.27 -2.71
C HIS A 43 19.65 6.64 -3.89
N GLU A 44 20.87 6.13 -3.68
CA GLU A 44 21.59 5.36 -4.72
C GLU A 44 20.78 4.14 -5.16
N TYR A 45 20.18 3.41 -4.22
CA TYR A 45 19.35 2.26 -4.54
C TYR A 45 18.13 2.66 -5.37
N TYR A 46 17.46 3.76 -5.07
CA TYR A 46 16.32 4.24 -5.86
C TYR A 46 16.70 4.53 -7.31
N GLU A 47 17.89 5.08 -7.54
CA GLU A 47 18.42 5.29 -8.89
C GLU A 47 18.69 3.96 -9.62
N VAL A 48 19.38 3.04 -8.97
CA VAL A 48 19.72 1.71 -9.54
C VAL A 48 18.46 0.87 -9.76
N ARG A 49 17.53 0.90 -8.80
CA ARG A 49 16.26 0.19 -8.91
C ARG A 49 15.43 0.71 -10.08
N GLY A 50 15.39 2.04 -10.26
CA GLY A 50 14.53 2.69 -11.25
C GLY A 50 13.09 2.20 -11.14
N ASN A 51 12.56 1.72 -12.25
CA ASN A 51 11.19 1.17 -12.33
C ASN A 51 11.13 -0.36 -12.31
N ARG A 52 12.24 -1.06 -12.19
CA ARG A 52 12.32 -2.52 -12.37
C ARG A 52 11.43 -3.31 -11.43
N VAL A 53 11.34 -2.93 -10.15
CA VAL A 53 10.46 -3.61 -9.18
C VAL A 53 8.99 -3.29 -9.47
N ARG A 54 8.68 -2.05 -9.84
CA ARG A 54 7.34 -1.67 -10.30
C ARG A 54 6.91 -2.51 -11.52
N ASP A 55 7.77 -2.61 -12.52
CA ASP A 55 7.49 -3.33 -13.76
C ASP A 55 7.30 -4.83 -13.51
N PHE A 56 8.03 -5.39 -12.54
CA PHE A 56 7.80 -6.74 -12.04
C PHE A 56 6.38 -6.91 -11.47
N PHE A 57 5.90 -5.98 -10.64
CA PHE A 57 4.53 -6.06 -10.11
C PHE A 57 3.46 -5.81 -11.20
N MET A 58 3.74 -4.96 -12.19
CA MET A 58 2.86 -4.78 -13.35
C MET A 58 2.72 -6.09 -14.14
N GLU A 59 3.81 -6.80 -14.37
CA GLU A 59 3.80 -8.12 -15.00
C GLU A 59 3.03 -9.16 -14.15
N LYS A 60 3.22 -9.15 -12.82
CA LYS A 60 2.49 -10.06 -11.91
C LYS A 60 0.99 -9.79 -11.91
N ALA A 61 0.57 -8.54 -11.88
CA ALA A 61 -0.83 -8.14 -11.98
C ALA A 61 -1.46 -8.67 -13.27
N TYR A 62 -0.78 -8.48 -14.40
CA TYR A 62 -1.24 -8.97 -15.70
C TYR A 62 -1.33 -10.51 -15.74
N LYS A 63 -0.28 -11.22 -15.34
CA LYS A 63 -0.22 -12.68 -15.40
C LYS A 63 -1.24 -13.38 -14.51
N ASN A 64 -1.61 -12.74 -13.39
CA ASN A 64 -2.54 -13.31 -12.41
C ASN A 64 -3.92 -12.66 -12.44
N SER A 65 -4.18 -11.78 -13.41
CA SER A 65 -5.47 -11.08 -13.57
C SER A 65 -5.95 -10.41 -12.28
N CYS A 66 -5.05 -9.79 -11.52
CA CYS A 66 -5.35 -9.17 -10.23
C CYS A 66 -4.88 -7.71 -10.16
N HIS A 67 -5.46 -6.94 -9.25
CA HIS A 67 -4.92 -5.63 -8.88
C HIS A 67 -3.79 -5.80 -7.87
N ILE A 68 -2.81 -4.90 -7.92
CA ILE A 68 -1.74 -4.82 -6.93
C ILE A 68 -1.60 -3.37 -6.46
N ALA A 69 -1.73 -3.15 -5.16
CA ALA A 69 -1.38 -1.88 -4.52
C ALA A 69 0.11 -1.93 -4.15
N TYR A 70 0.94 -1.35 -5.00
CA TYR A 70 2.39 -1.32 -4.85
C TYR A 70 2.82 -0.01 -4.17
N SER A 71 3.40 -0.12 -2.97
CA SER A 71 3.83 1.02 -2.17
C SER A 71 5.35 1.16 -2.16
N ALA A 72 5.86 2.28 -2.68
CA ALA A 72 7.29 2.53 -2.87
C ALA A 72 7.63 4.02 -2.91
N VAL A 73 8.89 4.35 -2.64
CA VAL A 73 9.40 5.69 -2.87
C VAL A 73 9.58 5.92 -4.37
N ARG A 74 9.04 7.03 -4.87
CA ARG A 74 9.16 7.47 -6.26
C ARG A 74 10.02 8.73 -6.34
N LYS A 75 10.98 8.73 -7.26
CA LYS A 75 11.69 9.95 -7.64
C LYS A 75 10.84 10.77 -8.60
N MET A 76 10.77 12.06 -8.38
CA MET A 76 10.08 13.02 -9.23
C MET A 76 11.08 13.71 -10.17
N ASP A 77 10.58 14.32 -11.25
CA ASP A 77 11.41 15.01 -12.24
C ASP A 77 12.19 16.19 -11.66
N ASP A 78 11.68 16.79 -10.59
CA ASP A 78 12.33 17.87 -9.84
C ASP A 78 13.43 17.38 -8.88
N GLY A 79 13.69 16.07 -8.85
CA GLY A 79 14.69 15.43 -7.99
C GLY A 79 14.22 15.15 -6.56
N THR A 80 13.00 15.55 -6.21
CA THR A 80 12.40 15.21 -4.91
C THR A 80 11.78 13.81 -4.93
N PHE A 81 11.39 13.30 -3.77
CA PHE A 81 10.80 11.99 -3.62
C PHE A 81 9.36 12.06 -3.09
N ARG A 82 8.58 11.01 -3.37
CA ARG A 82 7.25 10.77 -2.79
C ARG A 82 7.17 9.34 -2.29
N ASN A 83 6.70 9.15 -1.07
CA ASN A 83 6.24 7.86 -0.60
C ASN A 83 4.84 7.63 -1.17
N SER A 84 4.67 6.62 -2.02
CA SER A 84 3.47 6.50 -2.86
C SER A 84 2.93 5.08 -2.89
N THR A 85 1.60 4.96 -2.92
CA THR A 85 0.91 3.71 -3.31
C THR A 85 0.41 3.86 -4.74
N GLN A 86 0.83 2.94 -5.60
CA GLN A 86 0.45 2.88 -7.01
C GLN A 86 -0.51 1.70 -7.22
N ILE A 87 -1.69 1.96 -7.74
CA ILE A 87 -2.69 0.92 -8.01
C ILE A 87 -2.47 0.41 -9.43
N ILE A 88 -2.10 -0.85 -9.53
CA ILE A 88 -1.88 -1.57 -10.79
C ILE A 88 -3.11 -2.42 -11.07
N ASN A 89 -3.67 -2.34 -12.27
CA ASN A 89 -4.85 -3.10 -12.68
C ASN A 89 -4.49 -4.47 -13.29
N PRO A 90 -5.46 -5.36 -13.56
CA PRO A 90 -5.23 -6.67 -14.19
C PRO A 90 -4.65 -6.63 -15.61
N ARG A 91 -4.57 -5.46 -16.24
CA ARG A 91 -3.87 -5.27 -17.53
C ARG A 91 -2.40 -4.90 -17.35
N GLY A 92 -1.92 -4.82 -16.09
CA GLY A 92 -0.57 -4.38 -15.78
C GLY A 92 -0.36 -2.88 -15.95
N GLU A 93 -1.41 -2.06 -15.83
CA GLU A 93 -1.36 -0.61 -15.98
C GLU A 93 -1.55 0.08 -14.63
N ILE A 94 -0.87 1.21 -14.41
CA ILE A 94 -1.11 2.06 -13.23
C ILE A 94 -2.35 2.89 -13.49
N VAL A 95 -3.41 2.66 -12.71
CA VAL A 95 -4.70 3.35 -12.82
C VAL A 95 -4.87 4.50 -11.81
N GLY A 96 -3.98 4.60 -10.84
CA GLY A 96 -3.97 5.70 -9.88
C GLY A 96 -2.75 5.66 -8.99
N ILE A 97 -2.41 6.83 -8.45
CA ILE A 97 -1.27 7.01 -7.54
C ILE A 97 -1.72 7.89 -6.38
N TYR A 98 -1.48 7.40 -5.18
CA TYR A 98 -1.60 8.18 -3.96
C TYR A 98 -0.20 8.50 -3.42
N ASN A 99 0.06 9.75 -3.09
CA ASN A 99 1.27 10.18 -2.39
C ASN A 99 0.95 10.45 -0.93
N LYS A 100 1.73 9.92 -0.01
CA LYS A 100 1.58 10.12 1.44
C LYS A 100 1.42 11.59 1.76
N ASN A 101 0.29 11.96 2.39
CA ASN A 101 -0.02 13.35 2.70
C ASN A 101 0.74 13.84 3.94
N HIS A 102 1.04 12.94 4.86
CA HIS A 102 1.69 13.24 6.12
C HIS A 102 2.97 12.40 6.29
N PRO A 103 4.06 12.72 5.56
CA PRO A 103 5.34 12.10 5.83
C PRO A 103 5.81 12.45 7.25
N THR A 104 6.64 11.58 7.83
CA THR A 104 7.28 11.84 9.11
C THR A 104 8.37 12.90 8.96
N ILE A 105 8.83 13.46 10.08
CA ILE A 105 9.94 14.43 10.07
C ILE A 105 11.18 13.82 9.41
N GLY A 106 11.54 12.58 9.76
CA GLY A 106 12.69 11.89 9.14
C GLY A 106 12.56 11.72 7.63
N GLU A 107 11.36 11.35 7.14
CA GLU A 107 11.12 11.26 5.70
C GLU A 107 11.34 12.61 5.00
N THR A 108 10.91 13.71 5.64
CA THR A 108 11.01 15.04 5.03
C THR A 108 12.42 15.62 5.13
N GLU A 109 13.04 15.58 6.30
CA GLU A 109 14.32 16.24 6.57
C GLU A 109 15.52 15.42 6.12
N GLU A 110 15.44 14.09 6.20
CA GLU A 110 16.56 13.21 5.90
C GLU A 110 16.45 12.59 4.48
N ASP A 111 15.27 12.08 4.13
CA ASP A 111 15.05 11.35 2.88
C ASP A 111 14.57 12.26 1.72
N ASN A 112 14.33 13.54 1.95
CA ASN A 112 13.78 14.50 0.96
C ASN A 112 12.44 14.01 0.35
N ILE A 113 11.62 13.32 1.15
CA ILE A 113 10.29 12.87 0.77
C ILE A 113 9.29 13.96 1.10
N LEU A 114 8.71 14.57 0.06
CA LEU A 114 7.75 15.67 0.23
C LEU A 114 6.30 15.14 0.30
N PRO A 115 5.42 15.87 1.02
CA PRO A 115 4.03 15.48 1.17
C PRO A 115 3.25 15.50 -0.16
N GLY A 116 2.31 14.56 -0.28
CA GLY A 116 1.21 14.64 -1.22
C GLY A 116 0.17 15.68 -0.77
N LYS A 117 -0.73 16.06 -1.68
CA LYS A 117 -1.80 17.03 -1.40
C LYS A 117 -3.19 16.48 -1.67
N ASP A 118 -3.26 15.44 -2.49
CA ASP A 118 -4.52 14.87 -2.96
C ASP A 118 -4.95 13.69 -2.10
N ALA A 119 -6.27 13.58 -1.94
CA ALA A 119 -6.95 12.44 -1.34
C ALA A 119 -8.13 12.09 -2.24
N LYS A 120 -7.84 11.46 -3.37
CA LYS A 120 -8.85 11.03 -4.33
C LYS A 120 -8.98 9.51 -4.29
N VAL A 121 -10.22 9.02 -4.33
CA VAL A 121 -10.47 7.60 -4.54
C VAL A 121 -10.02 7.20 -5.95
N ILE A 122 -9.52 5.98 -6.08
CA ILE A 122 -9.11 5.40 -7.35
C ILE A 122 -10.17 4.36 -7.71
N SER A 123 -10.72 4.46 -8.93
CA SER A 123 -11.71 3.51 -9.42
C SER A 123 -11.03 2.25 -9.93
N CYS A 124 -11.44 1.12 -9.41
CA CYS A 124 -11.11 -0.22 -9.88
C CYS A 124 -12.36 -0.89 -10.45
N ASP A 125 -12.23 -2.02 -11.12
CA ASP A 125 -13.39 -2.76 -11.68
C ASP A 125 -14.31 -3.33 -10.60
N PHE A 126 -13.78 -3.59 -9.39
CA PHE A 126 -14.54 -4.08 -8.24
C PHE A 126 -15.10 -2.95 -7.34
N GLY A 127 -14.70 -1.68 -7.51
CA GLY A 127 -15.15 -0.58 -6.67
C GLY A 127 -14.10 0.52 -6.49
N LYS A 128 -14.33 1.41 -5.52
CA LYS A 128 -13.48 2.57 -5.24
C LYS A 128 -12.54 2.29 -4.09
N VAL A 129 -11.26 2.55 -4.28
CA VAL A 129 -10.26 2.42 -3.22
C VAL A 129 -9.75 3.78 -2.76
N ALA A 130 -9.64 3.98 -1.45
CA ALA A 130 -8.88 5.06 -0.82
C ALA A 130 -7.54 4.51 -0.34
N CYS A 131 -6.48 5.29 -0.44
CA CYS A 131 -5.16 4.90 0.04
C CYS A 131 -4.74 5.76 1.23
N ALA A 132 -4.04 5.16 2.18
CA ALA A 132 -3.35 5.85 3.26
C ALA A 132 -2.02 5.13 3.55
N ILE A 133 -1.00 5.89 3.94
CA ILE A 133 0.32 5.35 4.21
C ILE A 133 0.75 5.72 5.62
N CYS A 134 0.94 4.71 6.48
CA CYS A 134 1.57 4.81 7.80
C CYS A 134 1.02 5.98 8.64
N PHE A 135 1.80 7.04 8.82
CA PHE A 135 1.49 8.18 9.66
C PHE A 135 0.20 8.94 9.25
N ASP A 136 -0.24 8.80 7.99
CA ASP A 136 -1.54 9.30 7.51
C ASP A 136 -2.73 8.86 8.38
N LEU A 137 -2.63 7.68 9.01
CA LEU A 137 -3.69 7.12 9.85
C LEU A 137 -4.17 8.08 10.93
N ASN A 138 -3.27 8.94 11.43
CA ASN A 138 -3.49 9.80 12.59
C ASN A 138 -4.17 11.15 12.27
N PHE A 139 -4.32 11.51 11.00
CA PHE A 139 -4.76 12.86 10.61
C PHE A 139 -6.18 12.90 10.05
N ASP A 140 -7.13 13.41 10.83
CA ASP A 140 -8.54 13.54 10.45
C ASP A 140 -8.78 14.27 9.12
N PRO A 141 -8.04 15.35 8.77
CA PRO A 141 -8.26 16.04 7.50
C PRO A 141 -8.15 15.17 6.25
N LEU A 142 -7.31 14.13 6.26
CA LEU A 142 -7.23 13.17 5.15
C LEU A 142 -8.55 12.39 5.02
N TRP A 143 -9.06 11.89 6.12
CA TRP A 143 -10.27 11.05 6.16
C TRP A 143 -11.53 11.84 5.84
N GLU A 144 -11.60 13.10 6.25
CA GLU A 144 -12.71 14.00 5.87
C GLU A 144 -12.72 14.30 4.37
N LYS A 145 -11.58 14.30 3.67
CA LYS A 145 -11.51 14.38 2.21
C LYS A 145 -12.06 13.12 1.52
N TYR A 146 -11.84 11.94 2.11
CA TYR A 146 -12.33 10.67 1.55
C TYR A 146 -13.83 10.44 1.79
N LYS A 147 -14.38 10.92 2.91
CA LYS A 147 -15.74 10.66 3.33
C LYS A 147 -16.81 10.95 2.26
N PRO A 148 -16.83 12.13 1.59
CA PRO A 148 -17.83 12.43 0.54
C PRO A 148 -17.64 11.58 -0.72
N GLN A 149 -16.49 10.95 -0.91
CA GLN A 149 -16.19 10.12 -2.08
C GLN A 149 -16.66 8.67 -1.90
N SER A 150 -17.02 8.28 -0.66
CA SER A 150 -17.56 6.97 -0.29
C SER A 150 -16.73 5.81 -0.86
N PRO A 151 -15.47 5.64 -0.40
CA PRO A 151 -14.65 4.50 -0.82
C PRO A 151 -15.29 3.17 -0.38
N ASP A 152 -15.06 2.12 -1.15
CA ASP A 152 -15.48 0.76 -0.81
C ASP A 152 -14.43 0.09 0.08
N ILE A 153 -13.16 0.34 -0.21
CA ILE A 153 -12.02 -0.23 0.50
C ILE A 153 -11.00 0.87 0.80
N ILE A 154 -10.45 0.84 2.00
CA ILE A 154 -9.26 1.61 2.40
C ILE A 154 -8.06 0.67 2.34
N LEU A 155 -7.05 1.05 1.57
CA LEU A 155 -5.76 0.36 1.48
C LEU A 155 -4.74 1.09 2.33
N PHE A 156 -4.22 0.41 3.34
CA PHE A 156 -3.29 0.96 4.30
C PHE A 156 -1.95 0.23 4.24
N SER A 157 -0.98 0.84 3.58
CA SER A 157 0.39 0.35 3.51
C SER A 157 1.22 0.99 4.61
N SER A 158 1.83 0.20 5.51
CA SER A 158 2.45 0.80 6.69
C SER A 158 3.65 0.01 7.23
N ALA A 159 4.52 0.72 7.94
CA ALA A 159 5.50 0.18 8.89
C ALA A 159 5.05 0.34 10.36
N TYR A 160 3.82 0.81 10.57
CA TYR A 160 3.23 1.13 11.87
C TYR A 160 1.82 0.55 11.94
N HIS A 161 1.50 -0.19 13.00
CA HIS A 161 0.21 -0.87 13.08
C HIS A 161 -0.98 0.08 13.30
N GLY A 162 -0.82 1.07 14.16
CA GLY A 162 -1.89 2.03 14.46
C GLY A 162 -3.02 1.51 15.37
N GLY A 163 -3.01 0.24 15.74
CA GLY A 163 -3.97 -0.33 16.69
C GLY A 163 -5.43 -0.11 16.27
N LEU A 164 -6.26 0.29 17.24
CA LEU A 164 -7.70 0.53 17.05
C LEU A 164 -8.04 1.64 16.06
N MET A 165 -7.07 2.49 15.66
CA MET A 165 -7.35 3.53 14.67
C MET A 165 -7.72 2.95 13.31
N GLN A 166 -7.20 1.79 12.92
CA GLN A 166 -7.63 1.10 11.70
C GLN A 166 -9.13 0.77 11.75
N ASN A 167 -9.59 0.17 12.87
CA ASN A 167 -11.01 -0.17 13.09
C ASN A 167 -11.91 1.08 13.11
N TYR A 168 -11.44 2.15 13.74
CA TYR A 168 -12.14 3.43 13.77
C TYR A 168 -12.30 4.02 12.37
N ARG A 169 -11.26 4.00 11.52
CA ARG A 169 -11.32 4.52 10.15
C ARG A 169 -12.26 3.69 9.27
N ALA A 170 -12.21 2.37 9.38
CA ALA A 170 -13.17 1.48 8.71
C ALA A 170 -14.63 1.85 9.07
N TYR A 171 -14.92 1.93 10.37
CA TYR A 171 -16.25 2.30 10.88
C TYR A 171 -16.67 3.70 10.44
N ARG A 172 -15.78 4.68 10.53
CA ARG A 172 -16.06 6.10 10.23
C ARG A 172 -16.40 6.33 8.76
N LEU A 173 -15.75 5.61 7.85
CA LEU A 173 -15.97 5.73 6.40
C LEU A 173 -16.97 4.69 5.86
N ARG A 174 -17.40 3.73 6.69
CA ARG A 174 -18.24 2.60 6.25
C ARG A 174 -17.59 1.85 5.09
N SER A 175 -16.31 1.58 5.21
CA SER A 175 -15.48 0.95 4.19
C SER A 175 -14.76 -0.25 4.78
N TYR A 176 -14.48 -1.26 3.96
CA TYR A 176 -13.47 -2.25 4.35
C TYR A 176 -12.13 -1.57 4.54
N PHE A 177 -11.32 -2.09 5.44
CA PHE A 177 -9.97 -1.59 5.68
C PHE A 177 -8.99 -2.76 5.61
N ILE A 178 -8.00 -2.66 4.72
CA ILE A 178 -6.98 -3.68 4.51
C ILE A 178 -5.65 -3.07 4.92
N GLY A 179 -5.13 -3.52 6.07
CA GLY A 179 -3.83 -3.12 6.59
C GLY A 179 -2.75 -4.11 6.18
N SER A 180 -1.78 -3.64 5.39
CA SER A 180 -0.57 -4.37 5.05
C SER A 180 0.62 -3.72 5.76
N ILE A 181 1.13 -4.40 6.78
CA ILE A 181 2.05 -3.84 7.77
C ILE A 181 3.36 -4.63 7.76
N ILE A 182 4.50 -3.93 7.70
CA ILE A 182 5.82 -4.58 7.73
C ILE A 182 6.04 -5.22 9.09
N ASP A 183 6.42 -6.50 9.08
CA ASP A 183 6.83 -7.27 10.26
C ASP A 183 5.83 -7.24 11.44
N LEU A 184 4.60 -6.82 11.19
CA LEU A 184 3.53 -6.77 12.17
C LEU A 184 2.26 -7.46 11.65
N GLU A 185 1.20 -7.48 12.48
CA GLU A 185 -0.07 -8.10 12.13
C GLU A 185 -0.76 -7.34 10.99
N ASN A 186 -1.00 -8.02 9.88
CA ASN A 186 -1.85 -7.54 8.79
C ASN A 186 -3.32 -7.77 9.14
N THR A 187 -4.21 -6.91 8.67
CA THR A 187 -5.62 -6.90 9.09
C THR A 187 -6.57 -6.75 7.91
N VAL A 188 -7.71 -7.43 8.00
CA VAL A 188 -8.91 -7.14 7.20
C VAL A 188 -10.03 -6.77 8.15
N ILE A 189 -10.60 -5.59 7.99
CA ILE A 189 -11.62 -5.01 8.87
C ILE A 189 -12.85 -4.69 8.03
N ASN A 190 -14.03 -5.04 8.56
CA ASN A 190 -15.29 -4.78 7.87
C ASN A 190 -15.82 -3.34 8.08
N PRO A 191 -16.84 -2.89 7.33
CA PRO A 191 -17.38 -1.52 7.41
C PRO A 191 -18.02 -1.13 8.76
N VAL A 192 -18.24 -2.09 9.66
CA VAL A 192 -18.68 -1.80 11.03
C VAL A 192 -17.54 -1.79 12.04
N GLY A 193 -16.28 -1.82 11.56
CA GLY A 193 -15.10 -1.66 12.39
C GLY A 193 -14.63 -2.94 13.09
N GLN A 194 -15.09 -4.11 12.68
CA GLN A 194 -14.66 -5.39 13.24
C GLN A 194 -13.53 -6.00 12.41
N THR A 195 -12.47 -6.45 13.07
CA THR A 195 -11.42 -7.25 12.44
C THR A 195 -11.98 -8.64 12.12
N ILE A 196 -12.04 -8.98 10.83
CA ILE A 196 -12.62 -10.24 10.33
C ILE A 196 -11.54 -11.24 9.89
N ALA A 197 -10.34 -10.78 9.60
CA ALA A 197 -9.18 -11.63 9.35
C ALA A 197 -7.89 -10.89 9.73
N LYS A 198 -6.86 -11.67 10.08
CA LYS A 198 -5.55 -11.14 10.43
C LYS A 198 -4.45 -12.17 10.18
N SER A 199 -3.24 -11.70 9.91
CA SER A 199 -2.05 -12.54 9.86
C SER A 199 -1.66 -13.00 11.27
N THR A 200 -0.73 -13.94 11.33
CA THR A 200 -0.21 -14.48 12.60
C THR A 200 1.29 -14.24 12.70
N ASN A 201 1.88 -14.55 13.84
CA ASN A 201 3.34 -14.53 14.00
C ASN A 201 4.07 -15.64 13.20
N TYR A 202 3.33 -16.58 12.61
CA TYR A 202 3.90 -17.64 11.75
C TYR A 202 3.76 -17.31 10.26
N PHE A 203 2.72 -16.54 9.89
CA PHE A 203 2.41 -16.20 8.50
C PHE A 203 2.27 -14.68 8.37
N GLY A 204 3.24 -14.03 7.75
CA GLY A 204 3.26 -12.59 7.49
C GLY A 204 2.30 -12.14 6.39
N TYR A 205 1.27 -12.92 6.08
CA TYR A 205 0.24 -12.59 5.09
C TYR A 205 -1.13 -13.06 5.58
N VAL A 206 -2.18 -12.50 4.99
CA VAL A 206 -3.56 -12.90 5.20
C VAL A 206 -4.31 -12.84 3.88
N THR A 207 -5.16 -13.82 3.61
CA THR A 207 -6.11 -13.83 2.48
C THR A 207 -7.52 -13.93 3.03
N HIS A 208 -8.45 -13.17 2.46
CA HIS A 208 -9.85 -13.18 2.89
C HIS A 208 -10.78 -12.70 1.78
N ASP A 209 -11.90 -13.36 1.63
CA ASP A 209 -12.97 -12.91 0.73
C ASP A 209 -13.82 -11.85 1.43
N ILE A 210 -14.07 -10.73 0.74
CA ILE A 210 -14.93 -9.66 1.25
C ILE A 210 -16.14 -9.47 0.34
N ASN A 211 -17.29 -9.16 0.94
CA ASN A 211 -18.52 -8.85 0.21
C ASN A 211 -18.70 -7.33 0.13
N LEU A 212 -18.46 -6.74 -1.04
CA LEU A 212 -18.57 -5.28 -1.23
C LEU A 212 -20.02 -4.78 -1.24
N ASP A 213 -21.01 -5.65 -1.31
CA ASP A 213 -22.41 -5.27 -1.15
C ASP A 213 -22.80 -5.09 0.33
N TYR A 214 -21.93 -5.51 1.25
CA TYR A 214 -22.11 -5.35 2.69
C TYR A 214 -21.60 -3.97 3.15
N LYS A 215 -22.50 -2.97 3.17
CA LYS A 215 -22.21 -1.61 3.63
C LYS A 215 -23.20 -1.10 4.64
#